data_26387de1401658d2b2585d4fe55c2feb
#
_entry.id   26387de1401658d2b2585d4fe55c2feb
#
_cell.length_a   1.000
_cell.length_b   1.000
_cell.length_c   1.000
_cell.angle_alpha   90.00
_cell.angle_beta   90.00
_cell.angle_gamma   90.00
#
_symmetry.space_group_name_H-M   'P 1'
#
loop_
_entity.id
_entity.type
_entity.pdbx_description
1 polymer ?
#
loop_
_entity_poly.entity_id
_entity_poly.type
_entity_poly.pdbx_seq_one_letter_code
_entity_poly.pdbx_strand_id
1 'polypeptide(L)'
;MPRSSRHVPAGLLAGLIAVALLAQPARAQIDLREYAARRAALTARIDSGVVVAFGGVEPVNYWPTFFQVPGFAYLTGFGESDAILTMVKRNGAVTSTLFVPVRTPVRERWEGTRTRAADLEKKTGVPGRDIAGFRGAIDSLAASGLPFYIVSDAETDDFVSRDTLTRGSRFVSQLRLANPWLVMQPLDGAVSRLRARKSPAEIALLRRATEISTRAHQEAMKAAAPGCGEYEIQALLEGTFRRFGGDRPGYGSIVGSGPNATILHYMEDSRVMRDGELLLIDAATSFDHYSSDVTRTMPVNGKFSPAQRALYQIVRDAQEAFVRRIKIDVSSDSAYDAGKAVVADGLLRLGLIQAADATIDPPEGMRCPEGGCLQLQLFALHGFGGHGVGLEVHDPAQYYEEINDRWGAGDVFTVEPGLYVSPELLASLPDTPKNRAFLAKVRPTVEKYAGMGVRIEDVYALTEQGLEWLSSGAPREIPEIEALMRQREPELAGGGSCGRPRT
;
A
#
# COMPACT_ATOMS: atom_id res chain seq x y z
N MET A 1 82.98 -29.14 -18.32
CA MET A 1 82.55 -28.26 -17.26
C MET A 1 81.03 -28.36 -17.15
N PRO A 2 80.45 -28.94 -16.14
CA PRO A 2 79.01 -29.20 -16.07
C PRO A 2 78.30 -28.00 -15.46
N ARG A 3 77.11 -27.68 -16.04
CA ARG A 3 76.15 -26.68 -15.55
C ARG A 3 75.36 -27.29 -14.37
N SER A 4 75.38 -26.65 -13.23
CA SER A 4 74.61 -27.03 -12.06
C SER A 4 73.16 -26.57 -12.24
N SER A 5 72.23 -27.53 -12.26
CA SER A 5 70.79 -27.30 -12.15
C SER A 5 70.44 -27.14 -10.67
N ARG A 6 69.96 -25.93 -10.29
CA ARG A 6 69.35 -25.70 -8.99
C ARG A 6 67.86 -26.11 -9.04
N HIS A 7 67.53 -27.15 -8.32
CA HIS A 7 66.16 -27.50 -8.02
C HIS A 7 65.58 -26.49 -7.03
N VAL A 8 64.47 -25.85 -7.40
CA VAL A 8 63.64 -25.07 -6.51
C VAL A 8 62.55 -26.04 -5.98
N PRO A 9 62.38 -26.19 -4.67
CA PRO A 9 61.33 -27.04 -4.15
C PRO A 9 59.97 -26.34 -4.36
N ALA A 10 59.02 -27.09 -4.94
CA ALA A 10 57.66 -26.69 -5.04
C ALA A 10 57.01 -26.65 -3.63
N GLY A 11 56.91 -25.45 -3.07
CA GLY A 11 56.17 -25.20 -1.85
C GLY A 11 54.65 -25.35 -2.15
N LEU A 12 54.04 -26.23 -1.41
CA LEU A 12 52.57 -26.37 -1.34
C LEU A 12 51.94 -25.01 -0.92
N LEU A 13 51.41 -24.27 -1.86
CA LEU A 13 50.41 -23.25 -1.56
C LEU A 13 49.03 -23.95 -1.43
N ALA A 14 48.77 -24.43 -0.22
CA ALA A 14 47.41 -24.79 0.14
C ALA A 14 46.61 -23.50 0.30
N GLY A 15 46.03 -23.02 -0.84
CA GLY A 15 45.08 -21.95 -0.83
C GLY A 15 43.81 -22.39 -0.09
N LEU A 16 43.64 -21.90 1.12
CA LEU A 16 42.34 -21.87 1.81
C LEU A 16 41.40 -21.03 0.97
N ILE A 17 40.68 -21.68 0.07
CA ILE A 17 39.46 -21.12 -0.51
C ILE A 17 38.43 -21.12 0.62
N ALA A 18 38.38 -20.03 1.37
CA ALA A 18 37.23 -19.74 2.22
C ALA A 18 36.05 -19.52 1.25
N VAL A 19 35.28 -20.57 1.01
CA VAL A 19 33.94 -20.46 0.44
C VAL A 19 33.15 -19.72 1.50
N ALA A 20 33.13 -18.38 1.35
CA ALA A 20 32.11 -17.57 1.99
C ALA A 20 30.79 -18.07 1.36
N LEU A 21 30.14 -18.99 2.05
CA LEU A 21 28.71 -19.23 1.88
C LEU A 21 28.07 -17.86 2.14
N LEU A 22 27.84 -17.12 1.07
CA LEU A 22 26.90 -16.02 1.07
C LEU A 22 25.59 -16.67 1.50
N ALA A 23 25.33 -16.68 2.80
CA ALA A 23 24.00 -16.94 3.31
C ALA A 23 23.10 -15.94 2.60
N GLN A 24 22.37 -16.42 1.59
CA GLN A 24 21.29 -15.61 1.05
C GLN A 24 20.46 -15.21 2.27
N PRO A 25 20.16 -13.91 2.47
CA PRO A 25 19.33 -13.52 3.58
C PRO A 25 18.08 -14.41 3.51
N ALA A 26 17.79 -15.11 4.59
CA ALA A 26 16.62 -15.97 4.67
C ALA A 26 15.45 -15.11 4.19
N ARG A 27 14.79 -15.56 3.11
CA ARG A 27 13.66 -14.81 2.53
C ARG A 27 12.68 -14.59 3.68
N ALA A 28 12.36 -13.34 4.00
CA ALA A 28 11.38 -13.04 5.02
C ALA A 28 10.11 -13.81 4.65
N GLN A 29 9.69 -14.70 5.54
CA GLN A 29 8.54 -15.58 5.32
C GLN A 29 7.81 -15.77 6.64
N ILE A 30 6.50 -15.71 6.61
CA ILE A 30 5.68 -15.97 7.79
C ILE A 30 5.65 -17.48 8.08
N ASP A 31 5.95 -17.86 9.32
CA ASP A 31 5.96 -19.26 9.78
C ASP A 31 4.54 -19.83 9.79
N LEU A 32 4.39 -21.13 9.46
CA LEU A 32 3.10 -21.82 9.47
C LEU A 32 2.42 -21.78 10.85
N ARG A 33 3.20 -21.72 11.93
CA ARG A 33 2.70 -21.58 13.31
C ARG A 33 2.01 -20.23 13.52
N GLU A 34 2.45 -19.18 12.86
CA GLU A 34 1.82 -17.88 12.93
C GLU A 34 0.44 -17.88 12.26
N TYR A 35 0.30 -18.48 11.07
CA TYR A 35 -1.01 -18.68 10.45
C TYR A 35 -1.93 -19.54 11.33
N ALA A 36 -1.42 -20.54 12.00
CA ALA A 36 -2.19 -21.33 12.96
C ALA A 36 -2.64 -20.49 14.16
N ALA A 37 -1.77 -19.62 14.70
CA ALA A 37 -2.11 -18.70 15.78
C ALA A 37 -3.17 -17.68 15.36
N ARG A 38 -3.11 -17.13 14.13
CA ARG A 38 -4.12 -16.22 13.58
C ARG A 38 -5.49 -16.89 13.47
N ARG A 39 -5.56 -18.13 12.99
CA ARG A 39 -6.81 -18.92 12.96
C ARG A 39 -7.33 -19.20 14.36
N ALA A 40 -6.47 -19.54 15.31
CA ALA A 40 -6.84 -19.75 16.71
C ALA A 40 -7.39 -18.46 17.34
N ALA A 41 -6.72 -17.31 17.13
CA ALA A 41 -7.14 -16.02 17.63
C ALA A 41 -8.51 -15.58 17.05
N LEU A 42 -8.77 -15.85 15.76
CA LEU A 42 -10.05 -15.58 15.14
C LEU A 42 -11.17 -16.46 15.73
N THR A 43 -10.92 -17.77 15.84
CA THR A 43 -11.91 -18.70 16.36
C THR A 43 -12.13 -18.56 17.88
N ALA A 44 -11.20 -17.95 18.62
CA ALA A 44 -11.40 -17.60 20.01
C ALA A 44 -12.52 -16.55 20.23
N ARG A 45 -12.86 -15.78 19.19
CA ARG A 45 -13.87 -14.72 19.23
C ARG A 45 -15.31 -15.21 19.04
N ILE A 46 -15.50 -16.47 18.79
CA ILE A 46 -16.82 -17.12 18.67
C ILE A 46 -16.93 -18.26 19.68
N ASP A 47 -18.12 -18.55 20.20
CA ASP A 47 -18.32 -19.65 21.13
C ASP A 47 -18.34 -21.00 20.41
N SER A 48 -19.13 -21.09 19.34
CA SER A 48 -19.23 -22.25 18.46
C SER A 48 -19.68 -21.77 17.08
N GLY A 49 -19.43 -22.57 16.03
CA GLY A 49 -19.90 -22.24 14.69
C GLY A 49 -18.96 -22.69 13.57
N VAL A 50 -19.31 -22.29 12.37
CA VAL A 50 -18.60 -22.57 11.13
C VAL A 50 -18.10 -21.27 10.54
N VAL A 51 -16.78 -21.07 10.51
CA VAL A 51 -16.16 -19.96 9.77
C VAL A 51 -15.87 -20.42 8.35
N VAL A 52 -16.26 -19.59 7.36
CA VAL A 52 -15.97 -19.82 5.94
C VAL A 52 -15.24 -18.60 5.41
N ALA A 53 -14.06 -18.82 4.83
CA ALA A 53 -13.29 -17.80 4.12
C ALA A 53 -13.05 -18.25 2.68
N PHE A 54 -13.33 -17.37 1.72
CA PHE A 54 -13.13 -17.63 0.30
C PHE A 54 -11.83 -17.03 -0.16
N GLY A 55 -11.00 -17.80 -0.85
CA GLY A 55 -9.91 -17.29 -1.65
C GLY A 55 -10.41 -16.71 -2.97
N GLY A 56 -9.60 -15.84 -3.55
CA GLY A 56 -9.88 -15.21 -4.84
C GLY A 56 -10.04 -16.21 -5.97
N VAL A 57 -10.72 -15.78 -7.03
CA VAL A 57 -10.94 -16.53 -8.26
C VAL A 57 -9.90 -16.14 -9.30
N GLU A 58 -9.46 -17.08 -10.12
CA GLU A 58 -8.52 -16.81 -11.22
C GLU A 58 -9.10 -15.74 -12.16
N PRO A 59 -8.34 -14.66 -12.47
CA PRO A 59 -8.82 -13.65 -13.38
C PRO A 59 -9.09 -14.18 -14.78
N VAL A 60 -10.15 -13.66 -15.41
CA VAL A 60 -10.47 -13.98 -16.82
C VAL A 60 -9.31 -13.50 -17.70
N ASN A 61 -8.92 -14.34 -18.67
CA ASN A 61 -7.79 -14.09 -19.56
C ASN A 61 -6.41 -13.95 -18.83
N TYR A 62 -6.29 -14.44 -17.60
CA TYR A 62 -5.06 -14.42 -16.81
C TYR A 62 -4.47 -13.03 -16.59
N TRP A 63 -5.28 -12.01 -16.71
CA TRP A 63 -4.87 -10.63 -16.49
C TRP A 63 -5.91 -9.84 -15.66
N PRO A 64 -5.51 -9.09 -14.63
CA PRO A 64 -4.14 -9.03 -14.07
C PRO A 64 -3.70 -10.37 -13.49
N THR A 65 -2.39 -10.51 -13.20
CA THR A 65 -1.87 -11.71 -12.50
C THR A 65 -2.65 -11.90 -11.20
N PHE A 66 -3.04 -13.16 -10.93
CA PHE A 66 -3.79 -13.50 -9.73
C PHE A 66 -3.09 -13.03 -8.45
N PHE A 67 -3.86 -12.44 -7.57
CA PHE A 67 -3.44 -12.03 -6.24
C PHE A 67 -4.49 -12.46 -5.21
N GLN A 68 -4.05 -12.95 -4.07
CA GLN A 68 -4.96 -13.55 -3.10
C GLN A 68 -5.75 -12.50 -2.32
N VAL A 69 -6.99 -12.82 -1.98
CA VAL A 69 -7.84 -12.00 -1.09
C VAL A 69 -7.18 -11.83 0.28
N PRO A 70 -7.05 -10.60 0.79
CA PRO A 70 -6.28 -10.31 2.01
C PRO A 70 -6.71 -11.11 3.24
N GLY A 71 -8.00 -11.19 3.53
CA GLY A 71 -8.52 -11.94 4.67
C GLY A 71 -8.20 -13.44 4.60
N PHE A 72 -8.29 -14.02 3.40
CA PHE A 72 -7.93 -15.42 3.17
C PHE A 72 -6.40 -15.63 3.26
N ALA A 73 -5.62 -14.75 2.65
CA ALA A 73 -4.16 -14.80 2.72
C ALA A 73 -3.68 -14.71 4.17
N TYR A 74 -4.23 -13.80 4.98
CA TYR A 74 -3.92 -13.62 6.38
C TYR A 74 -4.12 -14.90 7.21
N LEU A 75 -5.17 -15.66 6.91
CA LEU A 75 -5.54 -16.87 7.66
C LEU A 75 -4.80 -18.12 7.19
N THR A 76 -4.31 -18.15 5.95
CA THR A 76 -3.83 -19.39 5.32
C THR A 76 -2.40 -19.35 4.82
N GLY A 77 -1.89 -18.19 4.41
CA GLY A 77 -0.66 -18.06 3.63
C GLY A 77 -0.71 -18.80 2.27
N PHE A 78 -1.89 -19.16 1.80
CA PHE A 78 -2.06 -19.93 0.56
C PHE A 78 -2.36 -19.02 -0.63
N GLY A 79 -1.40 -18.92 -1.55
CA GLY A 79 -1.42 -17.98 -2.66
C GLY A 79 -2.05 -18.51 -3.96
N GLU A 80 -2.73 -19.67 -3.96
CA GLU A 80 -3.36 -20.21 -5.17
C GLU A 80 -4.86 -19.90 -5.22
N SER A 81 -5.40 -19.67 -6.43
CA SER A 81 -6.79 -19.30 -6.66
C SER A 81 -7.79 -20.42 -6.30
N ASP A 82 -9.05 -20.03 -6.18
CA ASP A 82 -10.23 -20.91 -6.03
C ASP A 82 -10.29 -21.75 -4.75
N ALA A 83 -9.42 -21.53 -3.78
CA ALA A 83 -9.45 -22.23 -2.51
C ALA A 83 -10.57 -21.73 -1.59
N ILE A 84 -10.98 -22.55 -0.60
CA ILE A 84 -11.93 -22.20 0.45
C ILE A 84 -11.43 -22.77 1.77
N LEU A 85 -11.31 -21.93 2.79
CA LEU A 85 -11.05 -22.36 4.16
C LEU A 85 -12.36 -22.51 4.93
N THR A 86 -12.48 -23.62 5.65
CA THR A 86 -13.50 -23.78 6.69
C THR A 86 -12.85 -24.05 8.03
N MET A 87 -13.39 -23.44 9.09
CA MET A 87 -13.01 -23.75 10.48
C MET A 87 -14.29 -24.03 11.27
N VAL A 88 -14.36 -25.19 11.89
CA VAL A 88 -15.52 -25.61 12.69
C VAL A 88 -15.15 -25.66 14.16
N LYS A 89 -15.81 -24.83 14.99
CA LYS A 89 -15.64 -24.84 16.44
C LYS A 89 -16.82 -25.53 17.12
N ARG A 90 -16.53 -26.60 17.87
CA ARG A 90 -17.52 -27.34 18.67
C ARG A 90 -16.88 -27.72 20.01
N ASN A 91 -17.57 -27.46 21.10
CA ASN A 91 -17.12 -27.83 22.46
C ASN A 91 -15.65 -27.40 22.74
N GLY A 92 -15.28 -26.21 22.29
CA GLY A 92 -13.93 -25.67 22.44
C GLY A 92 -12.89 -26.17 21.42
N ALA A 93 -13.14 -27.30 20.73
CA ALA A 93 -12.25 -27.84 19.72
C ALA A 93 -12.49 -27.17 18.35
N VAL A 94 -11.42 -26.90 17.62
CA VAL A 94 -11.43 -26.31 16.27
C VAL A 94 -10.87 -27.29 15.27
N THR A 95 -11.61 -27.57 14.20
CA THR A 95 -11.13 -28.32 13.04
C THR A 95 -11.11 -27.43 11.83
N SER A 96 -9.95 -27.30 11.18
CA SER A 96 -9.78 -26.52 9.95
C SER A 96 -9.65 -27.45 8.75
N THR A 97 -10.20 -27.05 7.60
CA THR A 97 -10.08 -27.78 6.32
C THR A 97 -9.90 -26.75 5.20
N LEU A 98 -8.93 -26.98 4.33
CA LEU A 98 -8.70 -26.17 3.13
C LEU A 98 -9.15 -26.95 1.88
N PHE A 99 -10.15 -26.44 1.19
CA PHE A 99 -10.65 -27.03 -0.04
C PHE A 99 -9.98 -26.38 -1.24
N VAL A 100 -9.49 -27.22 -2.19
CA VAL A 100 -8.83 -26.77 -3.43
C VAL A 100 -9.41 -27.48 -4.64
N PRO A 101 -9.34 -26.87 -5.83
CA PRO A 101 -9.78 -27.51 -7.07
C PRO A 101 -9.06 -28.82 -7.34
N VAL A 102 -9.79 -29.76 -7.92
CA VAL A 102 -9.21 -31.02 -8.42
C VAL A 102 -8.19 -30.72 -9.51
N ARG A 103 -7.03 -31.32 -9.43
CA ARG A 103 -5.96 -31.19 -10.43
C ARG A 103 -5.93 -32.31 -11.40
N THR A 104 -5.84 -31.96 -12.69
CA THR A 104 -5.68 -32.93 -13.76
C THR A 104 -4.39 -32.63 -14.54
N PRO A 105 -3.69 -33.66 -15.06
CA PRO A 105 -2.47 -33.43 -15.85
C PRO A 105 -2.70 -32.52 -17.06
N VAL A 106 -3.88 -32.55 -17.65
CA VAL A 106 -4.24 -31.68 -18.79
C VAL A 106 -4.29 -30.22 -18.35
N ARG A 107 -4.94 -29.91 -17.24
CA ARG A 107 -5.05 -28.57 -16.74
C ARG A 107 -3.70 -28.01 -16.25
N GLU A 108 -2.88 -28.87 -15.62
CA GLU A 108 -1.51 -28.49 -15.19
C GLU A 108 -0.58 -28.16 -16.37
N ARG A 109 -0.87 -28.68 -17.58
CA ARG A 109 -0.15 -28.28 -18.82
C ARG A 109 -0.43 -26.83 -19.22
N TRP A 110 -1.62 -26.34 -18.91
CA TRP A 110 -2.02 -24.95 -19.24
C TRP A 110 -1.67 -23.94 -18.14
N GLU A 111 -1.84 -24.32 -16.89
CA GLU A 111 -1.81 -23.42 -15.75
C GLU A 111 -0.57 -23.60 -14.84
N GLY A 112 0.26 -24.59 -15.15
CA GLY A 112 1.37 -25.00 -14.27
C GLY A 112 0.94 -25.92 -13.13
N THR A 113 1.92 -26.49 -12.45
CA THR A 113 1.69 -27.39 -11.31
C THR A 113 1.14 -26.62 -10.12
N ARG A 114 0.05 -27.12 -9.56
CA ARG A 114 -0.58 -26.53 -8.36
C ARG A 114 -0.63 -27.54 -7.22
N THR A 115 -0.83 -27.04 -6.00
CA THR A 115 -0.84 -27.85 -4.78
C THR A 115 -2.03 -28.81 -4.78
N ARG A 116 -1.78 -30.11 -4.52
CA ARG A 116 -2.81 -31.12 -4.36
C ARG A 116 -3.38 -31.11 -2.96
N ALA A 117 -4.62 -31.55 -2.80
CA ALA A 117 -5.27 -31.65 -1.50
C ALA A 117 -4.42 -32.42 -0.45
N ALA A 118 -3.76 -33.49 -0.86
CA ALA A 118 -2.90 -34.29 0.02
C ALA A 118 -1.63 -33.55 0.51
N ASP A 119 -1.17 -32.54 -0.22
CA ASP A 119 0.05 -31.80 0.10
C ASP A 119 -0.20 -30.51 0.92
N LEU A 120 -1.46 -30.12 1.09
CA LEU A 120 -1.84 -28.86 1.73
C LEU A 120 -1.41 -28.78 3.18
N GLU A 121 -1.56 -29.85 3.96
CA GLU A 121 -1.21 -29.82 5.38
C GLU A 121 0.28 -29.53 5.57
N LYS A 122 1.13 -30.08 4.74
CA LYS A 122 2.58 -29.79 4.76
C LYS A 122 2.87 -28.35 4.36
N LYS A 123 2.10 -27.78 3.43
CA LYS A 123 2.32 -26.43 2.87
C LYS A 123 1.72 -25.32 3.73
N THR A 124 0.58 -25.56 4.38
CA THR A 124 -0.23 -24.53 5.05
C THR A 124 -0.50 -24.82 6.54
N GLY A 125 -0.19 -26.01 7.02
CA GLY A 125 -0.58 -26.48 8.35
C GLY A 125 -2.09 -26.77 8.47
N VAL A 126 -2.82 -26.88 7.32
CA VAL A 126 -4.26 -27.16 7.28
C VAL A 126 -4.50 -28.38 6.40
N PRO A 127 -5.17 -29.44 6.91
CA PRO A 127 -5.57 -30.60 6.09
C PRO A 127 -6.37 -30.18 4.86
N GLY A 128 -6.05 -30.78 3.72
CA GLY A 128 -6.65 -30.46 2.44
C GLY A 128 -7.74 -31.43 2.01
N ARG A 129 -8.72 -30.95 1.26
CA ARG A 129 -9.75 -31.75 0.58
C ARG A 129 -10.05 -31.20 -0.82
N ASP A 130 -10.56 -32.05 -1.68
CA ASP A 130 -11.09 -31.61 -2.95
C ASP A 130 -12.32 -30.74 -2.80
N ILE A 131 -12.36 -29.65 -3.58
CA ILE A 131 -13.45 -28.67 -3.56
C ILE A 131 -14.79 -29.29 -3.97
N ALA A 132 -14.80 -30.39 -4.74
CA ALA A 132 -16.01 -31.14 -5.07
C ALA A 132 -16.77 -31.61 -3.82
N GLY A 133 -16.05 -31.87 -2.71
CA GLY A 133 -16.64 -32.24 -1.43
C GLY A 133 -17.13 -31.06 -0.58
N PHE A 134 -16.87 -29.80 -0.98
CA PHE A 134 -17.21 -28.63 -0.18
C PHE A 134 -18.72 -28.48 0.03
N ARG A 135 -19.53 -28.61 -1.02
CA ARG A 135 -20.98 -28.45 -0.93
C ARG A 135 -21.60 -29.43 0.06
N GLY A 136 -21.28 -30.72 -0.04
CA GLY A 136 -21.79 -31.72 0.90
C GLY A 136 -21.35 -31.50 2.35
N ALA A 137 -20.11 -31.02 2.55
CA ALA A 137 -19.64 -30.67 3.88
C ALA A 137 -20.44 -29.50 4.48
N ILE A 138 -20.70 -28.44 3.69
CA ILE A 138 -21.50 -27.29 4.12
C ILE A 138 -22.94 -27.67 4.40
N ASP A 139 -23.58 -28.46 3.54
CA ASP A 139 -24.98 -28.92 3.75
C ASP A 139 -25.11 -29.71 5.07
N SER A 140 -24.15 -30.58 5.37
CA SER A 140 -24.09 -31.32 6.64
C SER A 140 -23.87 -30.39 7.86
N LEU A 141 -23.05 -29.36 7.71
CA LEU A 141 -22.81 -28.36 8.78
C LEU A 141 -24.04 -27.47 8.99
N ALA A 142 -24.73 -27.04 7.94
CA ALA A 142 -25.96 -26.26 8.02
C ALA A 142 -27.06 -27.05 8.74
N ALA A 143 -27.20 -28.33 8.44
CA ALA A 143 -28.15 -29.23 9.11
C ALA A 143 -27.87 -29.41 10.62
N SER A 144 -26.64 -29.13 11.07
CA SER A 144 -26.27 -29.23 12.49
C SER A 144 -26.73 -28.05 13.37
N GLY A 145 -27.30 -27.00 12.79
CA GLY A 145 -27.80 -25.82 13.49
C GLY A 145 -26.70 -24.88 14.01
N LEU A 146 -25.44 -25.11 13.66
CA LEU A 146 -24.36 -24.18 14.05
C LEU A 146 -24.47 -22.85 13.30
N PRO A 147 -24.19 -21.70 13.96
CA PRO A 147 -24.11 -20.42 13.27
C PRO A 147 -22.92 -20.41 12.27
N PHE A 148 -23.10 -19.66 11.19
CA PHE A 148 -22.07 -19.44 10.19
C PHE A 148 -21.49 -18.05 10.30
N TYR A 149 -20.17 -17.96 10.16
CA TYR A 149 -19.38 -16.74 10.17
C TYR A 149 -18.62 -16.64 8.85
N ILE A 150 -18.75 -15.50 8.19
CA ILE A 150 -18.21 -15.33 6.85
C ILE A 150 -17.09 -14.30 6.91
N VAL A 151 -15.93 -14.67 6.36
CA VAL A 151 -14.86 -13.73 6.02
C VAL A 151 -15.05 -13.37 4.54
N SER A 152 -15.28 -12.10 4.27
CA SER A 152 -15.59 -11.59 2.94
C SER A 152 -14.42 -11.79 1.97
N ASP A 153 -14.76 -12.02 0.72
CA ASP A 153 -13.87 -12.00 -0.44
C ASP A 153 -14.13 -10.76 -1.32
N ALA A 154 -14.91 -9.82 -0.84
CA ALA A 154 -15.10 -8.52 -1.50
C ALA A 154 -13.86 -7.66 -1.28
N GLU A 155 -13.38 -7.03 -2.34
CA GLU A 155 -12.47 -5.92 -2.20
C GLU A 155 -13.25 -4.75 -1.60
N THR A 156 -12.80 -4.27 -0.45
CA THR A 156 -13.35 -3.08 0.20
C THR A 156 -12.40 -1.94 -0.10
N ASP A 157 -12.90 -0.95 -0.81
CA ASP A 157 -12.32 0.37 -0.81
C ASP A 157 -12.82 1.11 0.44
N ASP A 158 -12.10 2.14 0.92
CA ASP A 158 -12.42 2.97 2.09
C ASP A 158 -13.85 3.51 2.11
N PHE A 159 -14.54 3.47 0.99
CA PHE A 159 -15.86 4.07 0.83
C PHE A 159 -16.98 3.08 0.56
N VAL A 160 -16.87 2.19 -0.38
CA VAL A 160 -17.93 1.22 -0.74
C VAL A 160 -17.36 0.03 -1.48
N SER A 161 -17.70 -1.18 -1.05
CA SER A 161 -17.50 -2.36 -1.91
C SER A 161 -18.33 -2.22 -3.19
N ARG A 162 -17.66 -2.22 -4.34
CA ARG A 162 -18.32 -2.13 -5.66
C ARG A 162 -18.75 -3.48 -6.19
N ASP A 163 -18.11 -4.55 -5.73
CA ASP A 163 -18.44 -5.91 -6.14
C ASP A 163 -19.31 -6.61 -5.11
N THR A 164 -20.61 -6.68 -5.42
CA THR A 164 -21.60 -7.38 -4.59
C THR A 164 -21.84 -8.83 -5.06
N LEU A 165 -21.18 -9.27 -6.12
CA LEU A 165 -21.38 -10.59 -6.74
C LEU A 165 -20.17 -11.50 -6.59
N THR A 166 -19.41 -11.34 -5.53
CA THR A 166 -18.29 -12.23 -5.22
C THR A 166 -18.75 -13.67 -5.02
N ARG A 167 -17.80 -14.59 -5.05
CA ARG A 167 -18.05 -16.01 -4.78
C ARG A 167 -18.64 -16.20 -3.38
N GLY A 168 -18.11 -15.48 -2.38
CA GLY A 168 -18.60 -15.53 -1.00
C GLY A 168 -20.00 -14.95 -0.87
N SER A 169 -20.30 -13.81 -1.48
CA SER A 169 -21.64 -13.20 -1.43
C SER A 169 -22.70 -14.07 -2.10
N ARG A 170 -22.34 -14.71 -3.22
CA ARG A 170 -23.21 -15.70 -3.89
C ARG A 170 -23.46 -16.93 -3.00
N PHE A 171 -22.42 -17.45 -2.38
CA PHE A 171 -22.52 -18.57 -1.43
C PHE A 171 -23.46 -18.22 -0.28
N VAL A 172 -23.28 -17.06 0.36
CA VAL A 172 -24.13 -16.58 1.46
C VAL A 172 -25.58 -16.51 1.02
N SER A 173 -25.86 -15.95 -0.15
CA SER A 173 -27.20 -15.82 -0.70
C SER A 173 -27.84 -17.19 -0.92
N GLN A 174 -27.12 -18.12 -1.55
CA GLN A 174 -27.61 -19.48 -1.81
C GLN A 174 -27.83 -20.28 -0.51
N LEU A 175 -26.90 -20.16 0.46
CA LEU A 175 -27.02 -20.86 1.73
C LEU A 175 -28.21 -20.35 2.55
N ARG A 176 -28.43 -19.03 2.54
CA ARG A 176 -29.57 -18.40 3.23
C ARG A 176 -30.91 -18.78 2.60
N LEU A 177 -30.99 -18.85 1.26
CA LEU A 177 -32.19 -19.30 0.57
C LEU A 177 -32.52 -20.77 0.88
N ALA A 178 -31.52 -21.63 0.94
CA ALA A 178 -31.70 -23.05 1.26
C ALA A 178 -31.98 -23.30 2.75
N ASN A 179 -31.53 -22.43 3.63
CA ASN A 179 -31.61 -22.58 5.08
C ASN A 179 -32.03 -21.25 5.75
N PRO A 180 -33.29 -20.82 5.63
CA PRO A 180 -33.74 -19.50 6.14
C PRO A 180 -33.57 -19.31 7.65
N TRP A 181 -33.48 -20.38 8.41
CA TRP A 181 -33.31 -20.38 9.88
C TRP A 181 -31.83 -20.22 10.29
N LEU A 182 -30.89 -20.32 9.37
CA LEU A 182 -29.46 -20.33 9.67
C LEU A 182 -28.99 -18.93 10.07
N VAL A 183 -28.34 -18.82 11.23
CA VAL A 183 -27.71 -17.60 11.69
C VAL A 183 -26.41 -17.41 10.90
N MET A 184 -26.29 -16.28 10.21
CA MET A 184 -25.10 -15.94 9.42
C MET A 184 -24.62 -14.53 9.79
N GLN A 185 -23.35 -14.40 10.14
CA GLN A 185 -22.73 -13.13 10.58
C GLN A 185 -21.42 -12.86 9.84
N PRO A 186 -21.10 -11.61 9.53
CA PRO A 186 -19.78 -11.24 9.03
C PRO A 186 -18.73 -11.36 10.14
N LEU A 187 -17.49 -11.70 9.77
CA LEU A 187 -16.37 -11.80 10.70
C LEU A 187 -15.21 -10.83 10.32
N ASP A 188 -15.45 -9.96 9.34
CA ASP A 188 -14.46 -9.06 8.76
C ASP A 188 -13.87 -8.12 9.82
N GLY A 189 -14.70 -7.49 10.64
CA GLY A 189 -14.22 -6.61 11.71
C GLY A 189 -13.34 -7.31 12.75
N ALA A 190 -13.50 -8.64 12.94
CA ALA A 190 -12.59 -9.41 13.78
C ALA A 190 -11.27 -9.69 13.09
N VAL A 191 -11.28 -9.95 11.77
CA VAL A 191 -10.08 -10.11 10.95
C VAL A 191 -9.30 -8.79 10.88
N SER A 192 -9.98 -7.67 10.63
CA SER A 192 -9.38 -6.31 10.63
C SER A 192 -8.65 -6.01 11.93
N ARG A 193 -9.30 -6.27 13.07
CA ARG A 193 -8.64 -6.08 14.39
C ARG A 193 -7.43 -6.98 14.63
N LEU A 194 -7.37 -8.16 14.02
CA LEU A 194 -6.19 -9.02 14.10
C LEU A 194 -5.08 -8.54 13.16
N ARG A 195 -5.43 -8.03 11.98
CA ARG A 195 -4.50 -7.47 10.98
C ARG A 195 -3.92 -6.12 11.42
N ALA A 196 -4.63 -5.37 12.24
CA ALA A 196 -4.23 -4.03 12.68
C ALA A 196 -2.85 -4.01 13.35
N ARG A 197 -2.48 -5.06 14.07
CA ARG A 197 -1.16 -5.24 14.67
C ARG A 197 -0.32 -6.19 13.83
N LYS A 198 0.70 -5.66 13.18
CA LYS A 198 1.63 -6.44 12.36
C LYS A 198 2.64 -7.16 13.25
N SER A 199 2.89 -8.41 12.96
CA SER A 199 3.96 -9.20 13.60
C SER A 199 5.34 -8.74 13.10
N PRO A 200 6.43 -9.11 13.80
CA PRO A 200 7.79 -8.86 13.30
C PRO A 200 8.06 -9.46 11.92
N ALA A 201 7.43 -10.60 11.57
CA ALA A 201 7.56 -11.21 10.26
C ALA A 201 6.84 -10.40 9.17
N GLU A 202 5.64 -9.89 9.45
CA GLU A 202 4.92 -8.97 8.56
C GLU A 202 5.69 -7.67 8.34
N ILE A 203 6.23 -7.07 9.41
CA ILE A 203 7.08 -5.87 9.32
C ILE A 203 8.32 -6.13 8.46
N ALA A 204 8.92 -7.31 8.52
CA ALA A 204 10.06 -7.66 7.68
C ALA A 204 9.70 -7.74 6.19
N LEU A 205 8.50 -8.21 5.84
CA LEU A 205 7.98 -8.22 4.48
C LEU A 205 7.69 -6.80 3.98
N LEU A 206 7.04 -5.98 4.80
CA LEU A 206 6.78 -4.56 4.52
C LEU A 206 8.08 -3.77 4.33
N ARG A 207 9.08 -4.01 5.17
CA ARG A 207 10.41 -3.40 5.01
C ARG A 207 11.00 -3.76 3.65
N ARG A 208 10.90 -5.02 3.23
CA ARG A 208 11.41 -5.45 1.93
C ARG A 208 10.64 -4.82 0.76
N ALA A 209 9.31 -4.76 0.81
CA ALA A 209 8.50 -4.06 -0.17
C ALA A 209 8.91 -2.58 -0.28
N THR A 210 9.09 -1.92 0.86
CA THR A 210 9.49 -0.51 0.94
C THR A 210 10.91 -0.26 0.39
N GLU A 211 11.87 -1.14 0.69
CA GLU A 211 13.23 -1.06 0.13
C GLU A 211 13.22 -1.10 -1.40
N ILE A 212 12.44 -2.00 -1.99
CA ILE A 212 12.29 -2.11 -3.44
C ILE A 212 11.65 -0.83 -4.01
N SER A 213 10.60 -0.35 -3.35
CA SER A 213 9.87 0.86 -3.75
C SER A 213 10.77 2.10 -3.73
N THR A 214 11.51 2.31 -2.64
CA THR A 214 12.42 3.48 -2.53
C THR A 214 13.53 3.46 -3.57
N ARG A 215 14.01 2.27 -3.95
CA ARG A 215 14.97 2.13 -5.03
C ARG A 215 14.38 2.55 -6.38
N ALA A 216 13.14 2.17 -6.66
CA ALA A 216 12.47 2.58 -7.89
C ALA A 216 12.28 4.11 -7.95
N HIS A 217 11.93 4.73 -6.83
CA HIS A 217 11.88 6.20 -6.73
C HIS A 217 13.23 6.86 -7.01
N GLN A 218 14.33 6.30 -6.52
CA GLN A 218 15.66 6.82 -6.84
C GLN A 218 15.99 6.73 -8.34
N GLU A 219 15.63 5.62 -8.99
CA GLU A 219 15.83 5.47 -10.45
C GLU A 219 14.93 6.44 -11.23
N ALA A 220 13.67 6.61 -10.81
CA ALA A 220 12.75 7.57 -11.40
C ALA A 220 13.24 9.02 -11.25
N MET A 221 13.81 9.41 -10.10
CA MET A 221 14.40 10.74 -9.88
C MET A 221 15.56 11.01 -10.84
N LYS A 222 16.38 10.01 -11.12
CA LYS A 222 17.50 10.16 -12.08
C LYS A 222 17.02 10.23 -13.54
N ALA A 223 15.92 9.53 -13.86
CA ALA A 223 15.38 9.49 -15.21
C ALA A 223 14.53 10.71 -15.57
N ALA A 224 13.82 11.29 -14.61
CA ALA A 224 12.85 12.36 -14.85
C ALA A 224 13.52 13.59 -15.51
N ALA A 225 12.96 14.02 -16.65
CA ALA A 225 13.43 15.17 -17.42
C ALA A 225 12.29 15.80 -18.24
N PRO A 226 12.41 17.08 -18.63
CA PRO A 226 11.47 17.68 -19.58
C PRO A 226 11.46 16.90 -20.90
N GLY A 227 10.26 16.59 -21.39
CA GLY A 227 10.05 15.80 -22.61
C GLY A 227 9.80 14.32 -22.36
N CYS A 228 10.05 13.79 -21.16
CA CYS A 228 9.64 12.43 -20.79
C CYS A 228 8.12 12.32 -20.69
N GLY A 229 7.55 11.17 -21.06
CA GLY A 229 6.18 10.82 -20.75
C GLY A 229 6.03 10.33 -19.30
N GLU A 230 4.90 10.63 -18.66
CA GLU A 230 4.54 10.09 -17.36
C GLU A 230 4.55 8.55 -17.41
N TYR A 231 4.03 7.94 -18.48
CA TYR A 231 4.04 6.49 -18.72
C TYR A 231 5.45 5.88 -18.83
N GLU A 232 6.47 6.66 -19.25
CA GLU A 232 7.86 6.16 -19.30
C GLU A 232 8.44 6.03 -17.90
N ILE A 233 8.10 6.97 -17.00
CA ILE A 233 8.46 6.90 -15.60
C ILE A 233 7.70 5.78 -14.89
N GLN A 234 6.39 5.62 -15.16
CA GLN A 234 5.59 4.50 -14.66
C GLN A 234 6.23 3.16 -15.05
N ALA A 235 6.55 2.97 -16.32
CA ALA A 235 7.18 1.75 -16.82
C ALA A 235 8.53 1.45 -16.12
N LEU A 236 9.33 2.50 -15.87
CA LEU A 236 10.59 2.37 -15.12
C LEU A 236 10.34 1.93 -13.67
N LEU A 237 9.39 2.53 -12.97
CA LEU A 237 9.02 2.18 -11.59
C LEU A 237 8.59 0.70 -11.51
N GLU A 238 7.61 0.31 -12.30
CA GLU A 238 7.03 -1.04 -12.28
C GLU A 238 8.03 -2.10 -12.76
N GLY A 239 8.84 -1.79 -13.78
CA GLY A 239 9.96 -2.61 -14.22
C GLY A 239 11.00 -2.80 -13.11
N THR A 240 11.30 -1.76 -12.35
CA THR A 240 12.23 -1.81 -11.21
C THR A 240 11.64 -2.66 -10.08
N PHE A 241 10.35 -2.53 -9.77
CA PHE A 241 9.69 -3.39 -8.78
C PHE A 241 9.92 -4.87 -9.11
N ARG A 242 9.60 -5.28 -10.34
CA ARG A 242 9.78 -6.68 -10.78
C ARG A 242 11.24 -7.12 -10.80
N ARG A 243 12.13 -6.26 -11.24
CA ARG A 243 13.58 -6.52 -11.31
C ARG A 243 14.19 -6.84 -9.95
N PHE A 244 13.69 -6.21 -8.87
CA PHE A 244 14.19 -6.43 -7.51
C PHE A 244 13.35 -7.40 -6.68
N GLY A 245 12.40 -8.11 -7.31
CA GLY A 245 11.66 -9.23 -6.74
C GLY A 245 10.32 -8.85 -6.09
N GLY A 246 9.82 -7.64 -6.34
CA GLY A 246 8.44 -7.28 -6.02
C GLY A 246 7.44 -8.15 -6.79
N ASP A 247 6.28 -8.42 -6.21
CA ASP A 247 5.26 -9.27 -6.83
C ASP A 247 4.54 -8.54 -7.97
N ARG A 248 4.09 -7.32 -7.69
CA ARG A 248 3.36 -6.42 -8.59
C ARG A 248 3.36 -5.01 -7.99
N PRO A 249 2.91 -3.96 -8.70
CA PRO A 249 2.49 -2.72 -8.05
C PRO A 249 1.49 -3.02 -6.93
N GLY A 250 1.66 -2.40 -5.78
CA GLY A 250 0.76 -2.57 -4.62
C GLY A 250 -0.62 -1.98 -4.87
N TYR A 251 -0.66 -0.97 -5.71
CA TYR A 251 -1.82 -0.21 -6.20
C TYR A 251 -1.49 0.38 -7.58
N GLY A 252 -2.46 1.02 -8.24
CA GLY A 252 -2.21 1.70 -9.51
C GLY A 252 -1.19 2.82 -9.33
N SER A 253 -0.06 2.74 -10.06
CA SER A 253 0.98 3.76 -9.97
C SER A 253 0.44 5.13 -10.40
N ILE A 254 0.75 6.17 -9.64
CA ILE A 254 0.35 7.56 -9.88
C ILE A 254 1.61 8.32 -10.28
N VAL A 255 1.64 8.84 -11.52
CA VAL A 255 2.78 9.60 -12.05
C VAL A 255 2.25 10.88 -12.68
N GLY A 256 1.94 11.88 -11.84
CA GLY A 256 1.31 13.12 -12.27
C GLY A 256 2.28 14.29 -12.39
N SER A 257 2.35 14.92 -13.58
CA SER A 257 3.17 16.11 -13.82
C SER A 257 2.34 17.38 -14.02
N GLY A 258 2.86 18.51 -13.55
CA GLY A 258 2.16 19.79 -13.65
C GLY A 258 0.74 19.73 -13.07
N PRO A 259 -0.31 20.07 -13.84
CA PRO A 259 -1.68 20.05 -13.32
C PRO A 259 -2.15 18.65 -12.86
N ASN A 260 -1.64 17.56 -13.45
CA ASN A 260 -2.00 16.20 -13.05
C ASN A 260 -1.53 15.87 -11.62
N ALA A 261 -0.47 16.53 -11.14
CA ALA A 261 -0.03 16.41 -9.75
C ALA A 261 -1.06 16.92 -8.72
N THR A 262 -2.12 17.60 -9.16
CA THR A 262 -3.22 18.06 -8.30
C THR A 262 -4.39 17.07 -8.21
N ILE A 263 -4.33 15.97 -8.95
CA ILE A 263 -5.33 14.89 -8.94
C ILE A 263 -4.79 13.77 -8.08
N LEU A 264 -5.42 13.49 -6.94
CA LEU A 264 -4.87 12.63 -5.90
C LEU A 264 -4.57 11.20 -6.38
N HIS A 265 -5.49 10.59 -7.11
CA HIS A 265 -5.36 9.23 -7.68
C HIS A 265 -5.33 9.30 -9.22
N TYR A 266 -4.37 10.06 -9.78
CA TYR A 266 -4.16 10.16 -11.22
C TYR A 266 -3.41 8.93 -11.72
N MET A 267 -4.05 8.08 -12.50
CA MET A 267 -3.52 6.81 -13.00
C MET A 267 -3.53 6.69 -14.53
N GLU A 268 -3.81 7.78 -15.25
CA GLU A 268 -3.76 7.77 -16.72
C GLU A 268 -2.34 7.84 -17.24
N ASP A 269 -1.44 8.50 -16.49
CA ASP A 269 0.01 8.62 -16.74
C ASP A 269 0.34 8.94 -18.21
N SER A 270 -0.45 9.81 -18.84
CA SER A 270 -0.47 9.98 -20.31
C SER A 270 0.24 11.23 -20.82
N ARG A 271 0.58 12.16 -19.92
CA ARG A 271 1.08 13.48 -20.27
C ARG A 271 2.60 13.47 -20.50
N VAL A 272 3.08 14.37 -21.38
CA VAL A 272 4.50 14.68 -21.55
C VAL A 272 4.89 15.81 -20.59
N MET A 273 5.86 15.57 -19.73
CA MET A 273 6.36 16.50 -18.72
C MET A 273 7.04 17.72 -19.34
N ARG A 274 6.83 18.89 -18.74
CA ARG A 274 7.39 20.16 -19.23
C ARG A 274 8.41 20.75 -18.26
N ASP A 275 9.30 21.57 -18.80
CA ASP A 275 10.23 22.35 -17.99
C ASP A 275 9.47 23.28 -17.02
N GLY A 276 9.98 23.39 -15.79
CA GLY A 276 9.39 24.23 -14.75
C GLY A 276 8.20 23.62 -13.99
N GLU A 277 7.79 22.38 -14.33
CA GLU A 277 6.70 21.67 -13.61
C GLU A 277 7.24 20.81 -12.45
N LEU A 278 6.34 20.44 -11.54
CA LEU A 278 6.54 19.37 -10.58
C LEU A 278 6.08 18.04 -11.16
N LEU A 279 6.74 16.96 -10.77
CA LEU A 279 6.34 15.58 -10.93
C LEU A 279 6.05 15.00 -9.55
N LEU A 280 4.84 14.54 -9.33
CA LEU A 280 4.44 13.76 -8.16
C LEU A 280 4.37 12.31 -8.58
N ILE A 281 5.11 11.45 -7.87
CA ILE A 281 5.10 10.00 -8.04
C ILE A 281 4.58 9.40 -6.73
N ASP A 282 3.52 8.63 -6.83
CA ASP A 282 2.98 7.83 -5.74
C ASP A 282 2.85 6.40 -6.25
N ALA A 283 3.82 5.57 -5.88
CA ALA A 283 3.95 4.22 -6.40
C ALA A 283 4.80 3.35 -5.48
N ALA A 284 4.31 2.16 -5.20
CA ALA A 284 5.07 1.17 -4.46
C ALA A 284 4.73 -0.26 -4.90
N THR A 285 5.53 -1.22 -4.47
CA THR A 285 5.34 -2.63 -4.79
C THR A 285 4.79 -3.41 -3.61
N SER A 286 4.15 -4.54 -3.92
CA SER A 286 3.95 -5.63 -2.97
C SER A 286 5.13 -6.59 -2.98
N PHE A 287 5.42 -7.18 -1.84
CA PHE A 287 6.38 -8.28 -1.68
C PHE A 287 5.77 -9.35 -0.78
N ASP A 288 5.65 -10.56 -1.29
CA ASP A 288 4.99 -11.70 -0.60
C ASP A 288 3.60 -11.30 -0.05
N HIS A 289 2.80 -10.64 -0.91
CA HIS A 289 1.46 -10.08 -0.67
C HIS A 289 1.40 -8.80 0.18
N TYR A 290 2.48 -8.34 0.82
CA TYR A 290 2.47 -7.12 1.65
C TYR A 290 2.82 -5.90 0.82
N SER A 291 1.91 -4.91 0.77
CA SER A 291 2.05 -3.67 0.03
C SER A 291 2.78 -2.61 0.83
N SER A 292 3.74 -1.93 0.19
CA SER A 292 4.26 -0.66 0.66
C SER A 292 3.49 0.50 0.04
N ASP A 293 3.82 1.73 0.48
CA ASP A 293 3.30 2.97 -0.05
C ASP A 293 4.32 4.10 0.06
N VAL A 294 4.63 4.79 -1.04
CA VAL A 294 5.65 5.85 -1.04
C VAL A 294 5.31 6.92 -2.07
N THR A 295 5.18 8.17 -1.62
CA THR A 295 5.08 9.31 -2.52
C THR A 295 6.30 10.21 -2.44
N ARG A 296 6.76 10.68 -3.60
CA ARG A 296 7.75 11.74 -3.73
C ARG A 296 7.34 12.76 -4.78
N THR A 297 7.59 14.03 -4.46
CA THR A 297 7.43 15.14 -5.41
C THR A 297 8.79 15.77 -5.72
N MET A 298 9.05 16.01 -7.00
CA MET A 298 10.32 16.56 -7.49
C MET A 298 10.11 17.53 -8.66
N PRO A 299 11.03 18.47 -8.91
CA PRO A 299 10.96 19.32 -10.10
C PRO A 299 11.40 18.53 -11.34
N VAL A 300 10.62 18.56 -12.41
CA VAL A 300 10.90 17.84 -13.66
C VAL A 300 12.30 18.18 -14.21
N ASN A 301 12.76 19.42 -14.07
CA ASN A 301 14.07 19.86 -14.54
C ASN A 301 15.23 19.65 -13.56
N GLY A 302 14.96 19.09 -12.36
CA GLY A 302 15.97 18.80 -11.35
C GLY A 302 16.30 19.95 -10.41
N LYS A 303 15.55 21.08 -10.46
CA LYS A 303 15.78 22.24 -9.58
C LYS A 303 14.47 22.89 -9.17
N PHE A 304 14.18 22.89 -7.87
CA PHE A 304 13.00 23.56 -7.34
C PHE A 304 13.06 25.08 -7.57
N SER A 305 12.02 25.66 -8.15
CA SER A 305 11.83 27.10 -8.18
C SER A 305 11.53 27.65 -6.78
N PRO A 306 11.64 28.95 -6.54
CA PRO A 306 11.27 29.53 -5.23
C PRO A 306 9.83 29.25 -4.81
N ALA A 307 8.89 29.22 -5.75
CA ALA A 307 7.49 28.90 -5.47
C ALA A 307 7.30 27.43 -5.08
N GLN A 308 7.89 26.53 -5.84
CA GLN A 308 7.87 25.08 -5.54
C GLN A 308 8.50 24.77 -4.18
N ARG A 309 9.66 25.40 -3.85
CA ARG A 309 10.29 25.24 -2.53
C ARG A 309 9.37 25.68 -1.41
N ALA A 310 8.70 26.82 -1.57
CA ALA A 310 7.83 27.35 -0.52
C ALA A 310 6.66 26.40 -0.22
N LEU A 311 6.05 25.81 -1.26
CA LEU A 311 4.96 24.84 -1.09
C LEU A 311 5.49 23.51 -0.54
N TYR A 312 6.58 22.99 -1.11
CA TYR A 312 7.22 21.74 -0.69
C TYR A 312 7.62 21.74 0.78
N GLN A 313 8.23 22.86 1.25
CA GLN A 313 8.71 22.97 2.61
C GLN A 313 7.57 22.93 3.64
N ILE A 314 6.39 23.50 3.31
CA ILE A 314 5.22 23.41 4.20
C ILE A 314 4.81 21.95 4.39
N VAL A 315 4.75 21.18 3.30
CA VAL A 315 4.39 19.74 3.35
C VAL A 315 5.44 18.97 4.15
N ARG A 316 6.73 19.23 3.91
CA ARG A 316 7.83 18.58 4.63
C ARG A 316 7.81 18.89 6.14
N ASP A 317 7.57 20.15 6.50
CA ASP A 317 7.49 20.58 7.89
C ASP A 317 6.25 19.99 8.59
N ALA A 318 5.14 19.89 7.87
CA ALA A 318 3.91 19.23 8.37
C ALA A 318 4.12 17.73 8.65
N GLN A 319 4.80 17.04 7.74
CA GLN A 319 5.17 15.62 7.94
C GLN A 319 6.04 15.46 9.20
N GLU A 320 7.05 16.30 9.36
CA GLU A 320 7.94 16.27 10.53
C GLU A 320 7.18 16.56 11.82
N ALA A 321 6.28 17.54 11.82
CA ALA A 321 5.46 17.89 12.98
C ALA A 321 4.55 16.75 13.41
N PHE A 322 3.96 16.03 12.43
CA PHE A 322 3.15 14.85 12.65
C PHE A 322 3.98 13.73 13.27
N VAL A 323 5.08 13.35 12.61
CA VAL A 323 5.94 12.20 12.99
C VAL A 323 6.48 12.36 14.43
N ARG A 324 6.83 13.56 14.86
CA ARG A 324 7.32 13.84 16.23
C ARG A 324 6.30 13.54 17.32
N ARG A 325 5.02 13.42 16.99
CA ARG A 325 3.93 13.12 17.96
C ARG A 325 3.66 11.64 18.12
N ILE A 326 4.16 10.80 17.22
CA ILE A 326 3.90 9.36 17.22
C ILE A 326 4.62 8.69 18.38
N LYS A 327 3.84 8.11 19.29
CA LYS A 327 4.33 7.33 20.44
C LYS A 327 3.29 6.31 20.84
N ILE A 328 3.72 5.16 21.38
CA ILE A 328 2.82 4.15 21.94
C ILE A 328 1.89 4.79 22.98
N ASP A 329 0.62 4.42 22.96
CA ASP A 329 -0.48 4.88 23.82
C ASP A 329 -0.83 6.37 23.72
N VAL A 330 -0.32 7.08 22.72
CA VAL A 330 -0.74 8.47 22.40
C VAL A 330 -1.84 8.45 21.36
N SER A 331 -2.87 9.31 21.53
CA SER A 331 -3.91 9.50 20.50
C SER A 331 -3.32 10.05 19.21
N SER A 332 -3.82 9.57 18.08
CA SER A 332 -3.45 10.06 16.74
C SER A 332 -3.82 11.54 16.53
N ASP A 333 -4.86 12.05 17.20
CA ASP A 333 -5.31 13.45 17.09
C ASP A 333 -4.21 14.47 17.29
N SER A 334 -3.32 14.23 18.28
CA SER A 334 -2.22 15.15 18.55
C SER A 334 -1.23 15.29 17.39
N ALA A 335 -1.09 14.24 16.58
CA ALA A 335 -0.25 14.26 15.39
C ALA A 335 -0.95 14.99 14.24
N TYR A 336 -2.25 14.70 14.03
CA TYR A 336 -3.08 15.39 13.05
C TYR A 336 -3.12 16.90 13.31
N ASP A 337 -3.35 17.32 14.57
CA ASP A 337 -3.38 18.73 14.95
C ASP A 337 -2.03 19.42 14.71
N ALA A 338 -0.92 18.73 14.99
CA ALA A 338 0.41 19.28 14.75
C ALA A 338 0.68 19.52 13.26
N GLY A 339 0.34 18.54 12.39
CA GLY A 339 0.45 18.68 10.93
C GLY A 339 -0.45 19.79 10.38
N LYS A 340 -1.72 19.80 10.81
CA LYS A 340 -2.72 20.82 10.46
C LYS A 340 -2.26 22.24 10.80
N ALA A 341 -1.70 22.43 11.98
CA ALA A 341 -1.22 23.74 12.43
C ALA A 341 -0.10 24.29 11.52
N VAL A 342 0.85 23.42 11.13
CA VAL A 342 1.95 23.80 10.22
C VAL A 342 1.42 24.15 8.83
N VAL A 343 0.48 23.38 8.31
CA VAL A 343 -0.15 23.67 7.00
C VAL A 343 -0.92 24.97 7.04
N ALA A 344 -1.74 25.19 8.07
CA ALA A 344 -2.53 26.42 8.21
C ALA A 344 -1.62 27.67 8.26
N ASP A 345 -0.56 27.63 9.07
CA ASP A 345 0.42 28.71 9.17
C ASP A 345 1.16 28.94 7.83
N GLY A 346 1.56 27.86 7.17
CA GLY A 346 2.21 27.90 5.86
C GLY A 346 1.33 28.54 4.79
N LEU A 347 0.09 28.07 4.65
CA LEU A 347 -0.88 28.60 3.67
C LEU A 347 -1.23 30.06 3.95
N LEU A 348 -1.33 30.44 5.24
CA LEU A 348 -1.55 31.85 5.64
C LEU A 348 -0.37 32.73 5.22
N ARG A 349 0.87 32.31 5.50
CA ARG A 349 2.08 33.04 5.06
C ARG A 349 2.17 33.18 3.54
N LEU A 350 1.74 32.17 2.78
CA LEU A 350 1.70 32.26 1.32
C LEU A 350 0.54 33.15 0.82
N GLY A 351 -0.47 33.42 1.63
CA GLY A 351 -1.68 34.14 1.24
C GLY A 351 -2.69 33.30 0.48
N LEU A 352 -2.69 31.98 0.65
CA LEU A 352 -3.64 31.03 0.08
C LEU A 352 -4.91 30.89 0.94
N ILE A 353 -4.85 31.22 2.22
CA ILE A 353 -6.00 31.30 3.12
C ILE A 353 -6.02 32.65 3.86
N GLN A 354 -7.17 33.01 4.42
CA GLN A 354 -7.36 34.30 5.10
C GLN A 354 -7.05 34.26 6.60
N ALA A 355 -7.35 33.10 7.22
CA ALA A 355 -7.04 32.78 8.61
C ALA A 355 -7.05 31.25 8.77
N ALA A 356 -6.42 30.71 9.82
CA ALA A 356 -6.34 29.29 10.08
C ALA A 356 -7.71 28.63 10.29
N ASP A 357 -8.67 29.36 10.85
CA ASP A 357 -10.06 28.98 11.13
C ASP A 357 -11.07 29.53 10.12
N ALA A 358 -10.61 30.21 9.08
CA ALA A 358 -11.49 30.79 8.07
C ALA A 358 -12.22 29.68 7.30
N THR A 359 -13.55 29.86 7.17
CA THR A 359 -14.44 28.89 6.52
C THR A 359 -14.80 29.28 5.10
N ILE A 360 -15.26 28.29 4.34
CA ILE A 360 -15.88 28.44 3.01
C ILE A 360 -17.27 27.83 2.99
N ASP A 361 -18.05 28.17 1.98
CA ASP A 361 -19.20 27.38 1.58
C ASP A 361 -18.68 26.33 0.59
N PRO A 362 -18.77 25.03 0.93
CA PRO A 362 -18.04 23.99 0.20
C PRO A 362 -18.61 23.72 -1.19
N PRO A 363 -17.79 23.23 -2.13
CA PRO A 363 -18.28 22.70 -3.40
C PRO A 363 -19.06 21.41 -3.18
N GLU A 364 -19.84 21.01 -4.16
CA GLU A 364 -20.60 19.76 -4.11
C GLU A 364 -19.67 18.56 -3.89
N GLY A 365 -20.09 17.64 -3.05
CA GLY A 365 -19.33 16.43 -2.73
C GLY A 365 -18.23 16.59 -1.65
N MET A 366 -17.90 17.82 -1.27
CA MET A 366 -16.91 18.03 -0.20
C MET A 366 -17.54 17.77 1.19
N ARG A 367 -16.96 16.87 1.94
CA ARG A 367 -17.39 16.58 3.32
C ARG A 367 -16.78 17.58 4.28
N CYS A 368 -17.61 18.15 5.15
CA CYS A 368 -17.18 19.11 6.16
C CYS A 368 -17.39 18.53 7.55
N PRO A 369 -16.47 18.76 8.50
CA PRO A 369 -16.70 18.48 9.91
C PRO A 369 -17.79 19.40 10.50
N GLU A 370 -18.24 19.09 11.73
CA GLU A 370 -19.07 20.00 12.51
C GLU A 370 -18.34 21.36 12.62
N GLY A 371 -19.06 22.45 12.31
CA GLY A 371 -18.51 23.81 12.28
C GLY A 371 -18.15 24.32 10.86
N GLY A 372 -18.25 23.49 9.83
CA GLY A 372 -18.09 23.86 8.43
C GLY A 372 -16.72 23.56 7.85
N CYS A 373 -16.60 23.72 6.53
CA CYS A 373 -15.35 23.51 5.82
C CYS A 373 -14.38 24.68 6.00
N LEU A 374 -13.14 24.39 6.36
CA LEU A 374 -12.08 25.38 6.44
C LEU A 374 -11.49 25.66 5.06
N GLN A 375 -11.01 26.89 4.84
CA GLN A 375 -10.32 27.28 3.59
C GLN A 375 -9.10 26.38 3.30
N LEU A 376 -8.38 25.96 4.32
CA LEU A 376 -7.21 25.08 4.17
C LEU A 376 -7.55 23.72 3.55
N GLN A 377 -8.78 23.20 3.75
CA GLN A 377 -9.19 21.92 3.20
C GLN A 377 -9.30 21.91 1.66
N LEU A 378 -9.43 23.10 1.04
CA LEU A 378 -9.34 23.21 -0.42
C LEU A 378 -7.95 22.87 -0.99
N PHE A 379 -6.93 23.02 -0.18
CA PHE A 379 -5.54 22.79 -0.56
C PHE A 379 -4.98 21.49 0.01
N ALA A 380 -5.56 20.98 1.12
CA ALA A 380 -5.16 19.76 1.80
C ALA A 380 -6.35 18.78 1.86
N LEU A 381 -6.75 18.27 0.69
CA LEU A 381 -8.00 17.51 0.50
C LEU A 381 -8.03 16.18 1.27
N HIS A 382 -6.93 15.46 1.36
CA HIS A 382 -6.86 14.15 2.01
C HIS A 382 -6.35 14.18 3.46
N GLY A 383 -6.18 15.40 4.02
CA GLY A 383 -5.78 15.54 5.42
C GLY A 383 -4.27 15.66 5.63
N PHE A 384 -3.83 15.29 6.83
CA PHE A 384 -2.46 15.57 7.31
C PHE A 384 -1.74 14.33 7.81
N GLY A 385 -2.40 13.19 7.84
CA GLY A 385 -1.89 11.90 8.31
C GLY A 385 -1.69 10.91 7.18
N GLY A 386 -2.22 9.73 7.36
CA GLY A 386 -2.16 8.63 6.42
C GLY A 386 -2.97 7.44 6.93
N HIS A 387 -2.68 6.27 6.42
CA HIS A 387 -3.41 5.02 6.66
C HIS A 387 -2.46 3.88 7.02
N GLY A 388 -2.99 2.75 7.47
CA GLY A 388 -2.22 1.54 7.66
C GLY A 388 -1.82 0.91 6.33
N VAL A 389 -0.69 0.20 6.31
CA VAL A 389 -0.25 -0.62 5.18
C VAL A 389 -0.02 -2.06 5.63
N GLY A 390 -0.24 -3.02 4.73
CA GLY A 390 -0.12 -4.44 5.03
C GLY A 390 -0.44 -5.31 3.83
N LEU A 391 -1.37 -6.26 3.99
CA LEU A 391 -1.88 -7.07 2.89
C LEU A 391 -2.68 -6.24 1.86
N GLU A 392 -3.12 -5.06 2.25
CA GLU A 392 -3.73 -4.03 1.41
C GLU A 392 -2.92 -2.74 1.53
N VAL A 393 -2.98 -1.88 0.54
CA VAL A 393 -2.38 -0.55 0.62
C VAL A 393 -3.06 0.26 1.71
N HIS A 394 -4.39 0.21 1.83
CA HIS A 394 -5.18 0.74 2.93
C HIS A 394 -5.51 -0.39 3.92
N ASP A 395 -4.53 -0.78 4.72
CA ASP A 395 -4.66 -1.89 5.68
C ASP A 395 -5.07 -1.39 7.06
N PRO A 396 -5.83 -2.16 7.85
CA PRO A 396 -6.16 -1.77 9.22
C PRO A 396 -4.92 -1.48 10.06
N ALA A 397 -4.96 -0.41 10.86
CA ALA A 397 -3.95 -0.06 11.85
C ALA A 397 -4.60 0.21 13.22
N GLN A 398 -3.85 0.00 14.29
CA GLN A 398 -4.39 0.04 15.65
C GLN A 398 -4.85 1.46 16.06
N TYR A 399 -4.23 2.50 15.53
CA TYR A 399 -4.55 3.89 15.86
C TYR A 399 -5.85 4.41 15.22
N TYR A 400 -6.53 3.63 14.39
CA TYR A 400 -7.86 4.01 13.90
C TYR A 400 -8.88 4.02 15.05
N GLU A 401 -9.74 5.04 15.07
CA GLU A 401 -10.78 5.24 16.09
C GLU A 401 -11.65 3.98 16.27
N GLU A 402 -12.00 3.31 15.19
CA GLU A 402 -12.79 2.07 15.18
C GLU A 402 -12.07 0.89 15.84
N ILE A 403 -10.75 0.95 16.02
CA ILE A 403 -9.94 -0.13 16.59
C ILE A 403 -9.46 0.23 17.98
N ASN A 404 -8.74 1.31 18.17
CA ASN A 404 -8.16 1.69 19.46
C ASN A 404 -7.96 3.20 19.67
N ASP A 405 -8.04 4.03 18.64
CA ASP A 405 -7.78 5.49 18.67
C ASP A 405 -6.40 5.87 19.23
N ARG A 406 -5.47 4.93 19.32
CA ARG A 406 -4.12 5.14 19.86
C ARG A 406 -3.08 4.35 19.10
N TRP A 407 -1.93 4.96 18.96
CA TRP A 407 -0.75 4.28 18.42
C TRP A 407 -0.36 3.08 19.28
N GLY A 408 -0.02 1.97 18.65
CA GLY A 408 0.43 0.76 19.32
C GLY A 408 1.62 0.09 18.66
N ALA A 409 2.37 -0.70 19.43
CA ALA A 409 3.42 -1.52 18.86
C ALA A 409 2.83 -2.52 17.85
N GLY A 410 3.43 -2.61 16.68
CA GLY A 410 2.93 -3.36 15.53
C GLY A 410 2.13 -2.53 14.52
N ASP A 411 1.86 -1.25 14.77
CA ASP A 411 1.31 -0.37 13.75
C ASP A 411 2.34 -0.14 12.64
N VAL A 412 1.90 -0.33 11.38
CA VAL A 412 2.66 0.08 10.19
C VAL A 412 1.73 0.93 9.34
N PHE A 413 2.18 2.12 8.98
CA PHE A 413 1.32 3.15 8.42
C PHE A 413 2.09 4.17 7.61
N THR A 414 1.36 4.95 6.79
CA THR A 414 1.88 6.09 6.05
C THR A 414 1.78 7.38 6.87
N VAL A 415 2.61 8.36 6.53
CA VAL A 415 2.46 9.77 6.90
C VAL A 415 2.66 10.58 5.63
N GLU A 416 1.57 11.16 5.12
CA GLU A 416 1.49 11.64 3.74
C GLU A 416 0.82 13.02 3.57
N PRO A 417 1.19 14.05 4.29
CA PRO A 417 0.62 15.37 4.06
C PRO A 417 0.82 15.82 2.62
N GLY A 418 -0.16 16.50 2.06
CA GLY A 418 -0.09 17.04 0.71
C GLY A 418 -0.81 18.37 0.57
N LEU A 419 -0.35 19.16 -0.40
CA LEU A 419 -0.93 20.44 -0.80
C LEU A 419 -1.12 20.49 -2.31
N TYR A 420 -2.33 20.85 -2.73
CA TYR A 420 -2.73 20.83 -4.14
C TYR A 420 -3.40 22.16 -4.49
N VAL A 421 -2.81 22.91 -5.41
CA VAL A 421 -3.38 24.17 -5.88
C VAL A 421 -4.08 23.94 -7.23
N SER A 422 -5.33 23.47 -7.18
CA SER A 422 -6.15 23.22 -8.36
C SER A 422 -7.06 24.42 -8.65
N PRO A 423 -6.85 25.13 -9.76
CA PRO A 423 -7.76 26.19 -10.19
C PRO A 423 -9.19 25.66 -10.46
N GLU A 424 -9.33 24.42 -10.92
CA GLU A 424 -10.60 23.78 -11.23
C GLU A 424 -11.44 23.59 -9.95
N LEU A 425 -10.81 23.10 -8.86
CA LEU A 425 -11.49 22.96 -7.58
C LEU A 425 -11.94 24.32 -7.03
N LEU A 426 -11.09 25.35 -7.13
CA LEU A 426 -11.45 26.69 -6.70
C LEU A 426 -12.57 27.31 -7.54
N ALA A 427 -12.60 27.01 -8.83
CA ALA A 427 -13.68 27.44 -9.73
C ALA A 427 -15.01 26.74 -9.46
N SER A 428 -15.01 25.56 -8.83
CA SER A 428 -16.22 24.82 -8.45
C SER A 428 -16.91 25.31 -7.19
N LEU A 429 -16.31 26.27 -6.48
CA LEU A 429 -16.92 26.85 -5.29
C LEU A 429 -18.26 27.54 -5.64
N PRO A 430 -19.33 27.33 -4.83
CA PRO A 430 -20.59 28.00 -5.04
C PRO A 430 -20.46 29.52 -4.97
N ASP A 431 -21.23 30.22 -5.82
CA ASP A 431 -21.20 31.68 -5.94
C ASP A 431 -21.91 32.36 -4.76
N THR A 432 -21.27 32.36 -3.60
CA THR A 432 -21.76 33.04 -2.39
C THR A 432 -20.93 34.29 -2.09
N PRO A 433 -21.48 35.27 -1.33
CA PRO A 433 -20.70 36.44 -0.91
C PRO A 433 -19.39 36.06 -0.19
N LYS A 434 -19.42 35.00 0.64
CA LYS A 434 -18.25 34.51 1.38
C LYS A 434 -17.18 34.02 0.41
N ASN A 435 -17.53 33.12 -0.51
CA ASN A 435 -16.60 32.55 -1.48
C ASN A 435 -16.06 33.59 -2.45
N ARG A 436 -16.91 34.55 -2.93
CA ARG A 436 -16.44 35.67 -3.76
C ARG A 436 -15.38 36.51 -3.04
N ALA A 437 -15.60 36.85 -1.76
CA ALA A 437 -14.63 37.61 -0.97
C ALA A 437 -13.31 36.83 -0.77
N PHE A 438 -13.39 35.52 -0.49
CA PHE A 438 -12.24 34.65 -0.41
C PHE A 438 -11.45 34.62 -1.72
N LEU A 439 -12.11 34.23 -2.82
CA LEU A 439 -11.48 34.09 -4.14
C LEU A 439 -10.86 35.40 -4.63
N ALA A 440 -11.53 36.56 -4.43
CA ALA A 440 -10.97 37.85 -4.79
C ALA A 440 -9.64 38.14 -4.08
N LYS A 441 -9.50 37.71 -2.83
CA LYS A 441 -8.29 37.94 -2.04
C LYS A 441 -7.15 36.99 -2.40
N VAL A 442 -7.44 35.70 -2.64
CA VAL A 442 -6.40 34.69 -2.86
C VAL A 442 -5.99 34.52 -4.32
N ARG A 443 -6.79 35.00 -5.29
CA ARG A 443 -6.55 34.85 -6.72
C ARG A 443 -5.11 35.10 -7.19
N PRO A 444 -4.42 36.19 -6.83
CA PRO A 444 -3.06 36.44 -7.31
C PRO A 444 -2.06 35.38 -6.83
N THR A 445 -2.31 34.86 -5.63
CA THR A 445 -1.47 33.79 -5.04
C THR A 445 -1.80 32.44 -5.70
N VAL A 446 -3.06 32.15 -5.92
CA VAL A 446 -3.49 30.92 -6.62
C VAL A 446 -2.88 30.85 -8.01
N GLU A 447 -2.92 31.95 -8.79
CA GLU A 447 -2.29 32.01 -10.12
C GLU A 447 -0.80 31.68 -10.09
N LYS A 448 -0.08 32.10 -9.04
CA LYS A 448 1.34 31.82 -8.86
C LYS A 448 1.63 30.32 -8.59
N TYR A 449 0.75 29.64 -7.90
CA TYR A 449 0.92 28.23 -7.51
C TYR A 449 0.04 27.26 -8.30
N ALA A 450 -0.72 27.76 -9.29
CA ALA A 450 -1.66 26.97 -10.07
C ALA A 450 -1.02 25.72 -10.69
N GLY A 451 -1.69 24.58 -10.56
CA GLY A 451 -1.21 23.30 -11.07
C GLY A 451 -0.04 22.69 -10.30
N MET A 452 0.28 23.21 -9.12
CA MET A 452 1.29 22.60 -8.25
C MET A 452 0.60 21.66 -7.25
N GLY A 453 0.94 20.37 -7.30
CA GLY A 453 0.63 19.37 -6.30
C GLY A 453 1.91 18.90 -5.64
N VAL A 454 1.91 18.78 -4.31
CA VAL A 454 3.02 18.27 -3.51
C VAL A 454 2.45 17.29 -2.49
N ARG A 455 2.90 16.04 -2.51
CA ARG A 455 2.73 15.05 -1.44
C ARG A 455 4.09 14.46 -1.11
N ILE A 456 4.35 14.26 0.17
CA ILE A 456 5.53 13.56 0.66
C ILE A 456 5.01 12.48 1.59
N GLU A 457 5.22 11.24 1.22
CA GLU A 457 4.72 10.10 1.95
C GLU A 457 5.82 9.15 2.33
N ASP A 458 5.79 8.73 3.56
CA ASP A 458 6.72 7.76 4.13
C ASP A 458 5.99 6.69 4.92
N VAL A 459 6.50 5.46 4.83
CA VAL A 459 6.05 4.34 5.65
C VAL A 459 6.86 4.29 6.94
N TYR A 460 6.15 4.16 8.05
CA TYR A 460 6.70 3.97 9.39
C TYR A 460 6.19 2.70 10.03
N ALA A 461 7.03 2.04 10.82
CA ALA A 461 6.65 0.94 11.71
C ALA A 461 6.87 1.36 13.16
N LEU A 462 5.83 1.31 13.99
CA LEU A 462 5.96 1.55 15.42
C LEU A 462 6.18 0.20 16.13
N THR A 463 7.33 0.05 16.76
CA THR A 463 7.73 -1.17 17.46
C THR A 463 7.95 -0.88 18.95
N GLU A 464 8.13 -1.92 19.77
CA GLU A 464 8.53 -1.76 21.18
C GLU A 464 9.87 -1.01 21.33
N GLN A 465 10.71 -1.01 20.28
CA GLN A 465 12.01 -0.32 20.27
C GLN A 465 11.87 1.14 19.82
N GLY A 466 10.71 1.55 19.33
CA GLY A 466 10.42 2.89 18.85
C GLY A 466 9.93 2.93 17.40
N LEU A 467 9.89 4.13 16.85
CA LEU A 467 9.45 4.40 15.50
C LEU A 467 10.57 4.16 14.49
N GLU A 468 10.37 3.25 13.55
CA GLU A 468 11.27 2.95 12.43
C GLU A 468 10.76 3.60 11.16
N TRP A 469 11.60 4.34 10.44
CA TRP A 469 11.29 4.92 9.15
C TRP A 469 11.71 3.96 8.03
N LEU A 470 10.76 3.19 7.50
CA LEU A 470 11.03 2.13 6.51
C LEU A 470 11.44 2.69 5.14
N SER A 471 10.86 3.82 4.73
CA SER A 471 11.08 4.45 3.42
C SER A 471 12.27 5.43 3.36
N SER A 472 13.17 5.37 4.34
CA SER A 472 14.35 6.25 4.43
C SER A 472 15.28 6.21 3.21
N GLY A 473 15.18 5.17 2.38
CA GLY A 473 15.93 5.05 1.13
C GLY A 473 15.53 6.06 0.05
N ALA A 474 14.32 6.63 0.06
CA ALA A 474 13.89 7.62 -0.92
C ALA A 474 14.15 9.05 -0.39
N PRO A 475 15.01 9.86 -1.03
CA PRO A 475 15.27 11.24 -0.61
C PRO A 475 14.00 12.07 -0.53
N ARG A 476 13.89 12.87 0.53
CA ARG A 476 12.78 13.81 0.73
C ARG A 476 13.23 15.23 1.09
N GLU A 477 14.49 15.42 1.38
CA GLU A 477 15.04 16.77 1.58
C GLU A 477 15.39 17.40 0.23
N ILE A 478 15.03 18.65 0.02
CA ILE A 478 15.25 19.38 -1.25
C ILE A 478 16.70 19.25 -1.75
N PRO A 479 17.75 19.45 -0.90
CA PRO A 479 19.13 19.33 -1.37
C PRO A 479 19.48 17.91 -1.83
N GLU A 480 18.92 16.88 -1.20
CA GLU A 480 19.16 15.47 -1.54
C GLU A 480 18.50 15.10 -2.86
N ILE A 481 17.23 15.51 -3.07
CA ILE A 481 16.50 15.32 -4.33
C ILE A 481 17.27 16.00 -5.47
N GLU A 482 17.63 17.27 -5.33
CA GLU A 482 18.39 18.00 -6.37
C GLU A 482 19.77 17.38 -6.61
N ALA A 483 20.42 16.83 -5.57
CA ALA A 483 21.71 16.15 -5.72
C ALA A 483 21.58 14.84 -6.48
N LEU A 484 20.53 14.05 -6.20
CA LEU A 484 20.28 12.81 -6.92
C LEU A 484 19.89 13.06 -8.37
N MET A 485 19.01 14.03 -8.63
CA MET A 485 18.58 14.38 -9.98
C MET A 485 19.72 14.97 -10.85
N ARG A 486 20.78 15.53 -10.28
CA ARG A 486 21.99 15.93 -11.03
C ARG A 486 22.77 14.74 -11.60
N GLN A 487 22.58 13.53 -11.06
CA GLN A 487 23.21 12.29 -11.56
C GLN A 487 22.51 11.73 -12.80
N ARG A 488 21.71 12.50 -13.47
CA ARG A 488 20.81 12.15 -14.59
C ARG A 488 21.22 10.92 -15.37
N GLU A 489 20.32 9.97 -15.46
CA GLU A 489 20.43 8.76 -16.27
C GLU A 489 19.11 8.59 -17.09
N PRO A 490 18.84 9.45 -18.09
CA PRO A 490 17.57 9.40 -18.85
C PRO A 490 17.36 8.07 -19.59
N GLU A 491 18.46 7.36 -19.87
CA GLU A 491 18.45 6.05 -20.52
C GLU A 491 17.76 4.98 -19.69
N LEU A 492 17.64 5.17 -18.36
CA LEU A 492 16.90 4.26 -17.47
C LEU A 492 15.43 4.12 -17.87
N ALA A 493 14.84 5.17 -18.44
CA ALA A 493 13.45 5.15 -18.92
C ALA A 493 13.29 4.50 -20.32
N GLY A 494 14.30 3.80 -20.81
CA GLY A 494 14.15 2.88 -21.93
C GLY A 494 14.24 3.46 -23.34
N GLY A 495 14.80 4.65 -23.51
CA GLY A 495 15.11 5.20 -24.85
C GLY A 495 13.91 5.73 -25.64
N GLY A 496 12.79 5.99 -24.96
CA GLY A 496 11.62 6.70 -25.49
C GLY A 496 11.89 8.20 -25.71
N SER A 497 10.95 9.07 -25.33
CA SER A 497 11.09 10.53 -25.43
C SER A 497 12.00 11.13 -24.35
N CYS A 498 12.26 10.39 -23.27
CA CYS A 498 13.18 10.78 -22.21
C CYS A 498 14.59 11.03 -22.74
N GLY A 499 15.07 12.25 -22.62
CA GLY A 499 16.44 12.62 -22.96
C GLY A 499 16.74 12.80 -24.45
N ARG A 500 15.80 12.66 -25.37
CA ARG A 500 16.00 13.06 -26.77
C ARG A 500 15.77 14.57 -26.93
N PRO A 501 16.73 15.32 -27.48
CA PRO A 501 16.45 16.69 -27.89
C PRO A 501 15.32 16.63 -28.92
N ARG A 502 14.28 17.42 -28.76
CA ARG A 502 13.26 17.61 -29.79
C ARG A 502 13.93 18.26 -30.99
N THR A 503 14.00 17.57 -32.12
CA THR A 503 14.35 18.12 -33.41
C THR A 503 13.27 19.07 -33.91
#